data_5f398dc2ea65508e0e6bbcc57b9c6eca
#
_entry.id   5f398dc2ea65508e0e6bbcc57b9c6eca
#
_cell.length_a   1.000
_cell.length_b   1.000
_cell.length_c   1.000
_cell.angle_alpha   90.00
_cell.angle_beta   90.00
_cell.angle_gamma   90.00
#
_symmetry.space_group_name_H-M   'P 1'
#
loop_
_entity.id
_entity.type
_entity.pdbx_description
1 polymer ?
#
loop_
_entity_poly.entity_id
_entity_poly.type
_entity_poly.pdbx_seq_one_letter_code
_entity_poly.pdbx_strand_id
1 'polypeptide(L)'
;MPGQDYWRKRYLRDKALSVNKAEKFIRNNQKKYYEQASKEILDDIEKFYAKYAKENRISLSEAKKRISNAEFRDIDWEAYCQEDMELGQELENVRDSLPGDFVAALEKSKQEHEKKIQVLAAKGNITRLELLQQDIEKTVLKTYNQNQITIYDYLRKEYEDGYYKGIFNIQQGIGFGKNFAQVHTRAVEKVILSQKKRDNFSKTLYKHQKNLTREIKDCLSVGMIRGESVDKLAKRVQQRIDVSYSNAKRLVRTETGYAFEQATLDSYAECGIEKYRFMATLDNKTSEICRELDGKEFYVKDAVPGVNYPPMHPNCRSTTVAVHEKESVTERAARRDDGTGYTVPSNMTYKEWRTRYVSGEPQLDNDEQYAINQYISFDSYKINDKLRYDRPLTAYDKKMIKDLDSALDRMNNYIGNVVRVLNIEDKDAMNKFMEEHQVGNTVTYKEYLSSSNKEGYNPGSNIKIYINSSTGKNIMAYNPDESEVLYKRNSSFVVKEIIEQDGVTYILMEENNG
;
A
#
# COMPACT_ATOMS: atom_id res chain seq x y z
N MET A 1 36.23 13.84 1.99
CA MET A 1 35.28 12.76 2.24
C MET A 1 34.38 13.12 3.39
N PRO A 2 33.09 12.84 3.34
CA PRO A 2 32.28 12.85 4.52
C PRO A 2 32.83 11.79 5.48
N GLY A 3 33.21 12.20 6.71
CA GLY A 3 33.77 11.29 7.72
C GLY A 3 32.74 10.22 8.16
N GLN A 4 33.21 9.22 8.93
CA GLN A 4 32.35 8.12 9.46
C GLN A 4 31.06 8.63 10.12
N ASP A 5 31.09 9.82 10.71
CA ASP A 5 29.94 10.47 11.36
C ASP A 5 28.83 10.88 10.36
N TYR A 6 29.18 11.23 9.13
CA TYR A 6 28.21 11.53 8.07
C TYR A 6 27.41 10.28 7.67
N TRP A 7 28.10 9.15 7.45
CA TRP A 7 27.48 7.88 7.07
C TRP A 7 26.59 7.36 8.20
N ARG A 8 27.09 7.43 9.43
CA ARG A 8 26.33 7.09 10.63
C ARG A 8 25.01 7.87 10.69
N LYS A 9 25.05 9.19 10.55
CA LYS A 9 23.86 10.05 10.54
C LYS A 9 22.90 9.70 9.42
N ARG A 10 23.43 9.32 8.25
CA ARG A 10 22.63 8.97 7.09
C ARG A 10 21.87 7.65 7.28
N TYR A 11 22.54 6.59 7.70
CA TYR A 11 21.89 5.30 7.98
C TYR A 11 20.85 5.41 9.10
N LEU A 12 21.16 6.13 10.18
CA LEU A 12 20.20 6.40 11.26
C LEU A 12 18.97 7.18 10.76
N ARG A 13 19.18 8.16 9.86
CA ARG A 13 18.08 8.89 9.23
C ARG A 13 17.21 7.99 8.34
N ASP A 14 17.81 7.14 7.53
CA ASP A 14 17.09 6.22 6.65
C ASP A 14 16.28 5.22 7.48
N LYS A 15 16.83 4.72 8.59
CA LYS A 15 16.09 3.92 9.56
C LYS A 15 14.92 4.67 10.19
N ALA A 16 15.13 5.91 10.59
CA ALA A 16 14.06 6.75 11.15
C ALA A 16 12.94 7.01 10.13
N LEU A 17 13.28 7.20 8.87
CA LEU A 17 12.30 7.33 7.78
C LEU A 17 11.49 6.04 7.58
N SER A 18 12.11 4.87 7.63
CA SER A 18 11.43 3.58 7.57
C SER A 18 10.45 3.41 8.73
N VAL A 19 10.86 3.75 9.96
CA VAL A 19 9.97 3.75 11.14
C VAL A 19 8.78 4.70 10.94
N ASN A 20 9.01 5.92 10.44
CA ASN A 20 7.94 6.90 10.18
C ASN A 20 6.96 6.41 9.09
N LYS A 21 7.45 5.74 8.06
CA LYS A 21 6.61 5.09 7.05
C LYS A 21 5.71 4.02 7.69
N ALA A 22 6.26 3.19 8.58
CA ALA A 22 5.47 2.20 9.31
C ALA A 22 4.35 2.85 10.14
N GLU A 23 4.63 3.95 10.85
CA GLU A 23 3.61 4.68 11.60
C GLU A 23 2.52 5.27 10.70
N LYS A 24 2.90 5.83 9.54
CA LYS A 24 1.94 6.34 8.55
C LYS A 24 1.08 5.20 7.99
N PHE A 25 1.69 4.08 7.63
CA PHE A 25 0.97 2.89 7.15
C PHE A 25 -0.02 2.36 8.19
N ILE A 26 0.40 2.20 9.46
CA ILE A 26 -0.45 1.76 10.57
C ILE A 26 -1.66 2.69 10.72
N ARG A 27 -1.44 4.00 10.73
CA ARG A 27 -2.51 4.99 10.90
C ARG A 27 -3.48 5.02 9.72
N ASN A 28 -2.98 4.93 8.49
CA ASN A 28 -3.79 5.10 7.29
C ASN A 28 -4.53 3.81 6.87
N ASN A 29 -4.02 2.63 7.22
CA ASN A 29 -4.58 1.34 6.82
C ASN A 29 -5.06 0.54 8.03
N GLN A 30 -4.13 0.11 8.90
CA GLN A 30 -4.45 -0.79 10.01
C GLN A 30 -5.54 -0.21 10.91
N LYS A 31 -5.41 1.04 11.33
CA LYS A 31 -6.39 1.70 12.19
C LYS A 31 -7.78 1.69 11.57
N LYS A 32 -7.89 2.02 10.28
CA LYS A 32 -9.17 2.05 9.57
C LYS A 32 -9.86 0.67 9.53
N TYR A 33 -9.09 -0.39 9.25
CA TYR A 33 -9.64 -1.75 9.20
C TYR A 33 -10.20 -2.19 10.55
N TYR A 34 -9.48 -1.90 11.65
CA TYR A 34 -9.95 -2.26 12.99
C TYR A 34 -11.11 -1.38 13.46
N GLU A 35 -11.15 -0.10 13.11
CA GLU A 35 -12.29 0.80 13.38
C GLU A 35 -13.54 0.36 12.62
N GLN A 36 -13.40 -0.01 11.35
CA GLN A 36 -14.49 -0.53 10.56
C GLN A 36 -15.02 -1.85 11.10
N ALA A 37 -14.13 -2.81 11.39
CA ALA A 37 -14.51 -4.09 12.00
C ALA A 37 -15.21 -3.89 13.35
N SER A 38 -14.72 -2.96 14.16
CA SER A 38 -15.38 -2.61 15.43
C SER A 38 -16.80 -2.10 15.22
N LYS A 39 -16.98 -1.20 14.27
CA LYS A 39 -18.31 -0.66 13.94
C LYS A 39 -19.26 -1.75 13.46
N GLU A 40 -18.83 -2.57 12.50
CA GLU A 40 -19.64 -3.68 11.96
C GLU A 40 -20.06 -4.66 13.07
N ILE A 41 -19.12 -5.09 13.91
CA ILE A 41 -19.39 -6.03 15.02
C ILE A 41 -20.36 -5.43 16.05
N LEU A 42 -20.20 -4.15 16.39
CA LEU A 42 -21.10 -3.50 17.34
C LEU A 42 -22.50 -3.29 16.76
N ASP A 43 -22.61 -2.95 15.48
CA ASP A 43 -23.88 -2.85 14.75
C ASP A 43 -24.60 -4.22 14.70
N ASP A 44 -23.89 -5.30 14.49
CA ASP A 44 -24.44 -6.67 14.48
C ASP A 44 -24.97 -7.07 15.86
N ILE A 45 -24.26 -6.73 16.92
CA ILE A 45 -24.72 -6.92 18.30
C ILE A 45 -26.00 -6.12 18.56
N GLU A 46 -26.06 -4.86 18.15
CA GLU A 46 -27.26 -4.02 18.35
C GLU A 46 -28.46 -4.54 17.55
N LYS A 47 -28.26 -4.91 16.28
CA LYS A 47 -29.29 -5.53 15.43
C LYS A 47 -29.83 -6.82 16.02
N PHE A 48 -28.93 -7.66 16.54
CA PHE A 48 -29.31 -8.88 17.23
C PHE A 48 -30.28 -8.61 18.39
N TYR A 49 -29.98 -7.67 19.28
CA TYR A 49 -30.85 -7.32 20.40
C TYR A 49 -32.15 -6.64 19.95
N ALA A 50 -32.09 -5.76 18.95
CA ALA A 50 -33.27 -5.08 18.42
C ALA A 50 -34.28 -6.09 17.80
N LYS A 51 -33.77 -7.07 17.06
CA LYS A 51 -34.54 -8.13 16.44
C LYS A 51 -35.20 -9.04 17.50
N TYR A 52 -34.44 -9.42 18.52
CA TYR A 52 -34.96 -10.18 19.65
C TYR A 52 -36.08 -9.44 20.38
N ALA A 53 -35.91 -8.12 20.65
CA ALA A 53 -36.94 -7.29 21.26
C ALA A 53 -38.25 -7.26 20.45
N LYS A 54 -38.13 -7.03 19.14
CA LYS A 54 -39.28 -6.97 18.22
C LYS A 54 -40.07 -8.28 18.19
N GLU A 55 -39.38 -9.41 18.08
CA GLU A 55 -40.03 -10.71 17.94
C GLU A 55 -40.69 -11.18 19.25
N ASN A 56 -40.10 -10.83 20.38
CA ASN A 56 -40.67 -11.16 21.70
C ASN A 56 -41.67 -10.09 22.21
N ARG A 57 -41.93 -9.03 21.44
CA ARG A 57 -42.82 -7.92 21.82
C ARG A 57 -42.47 -7.29 23.17
N ILE A 58 -41.15 -7.20 23.46
CA ILE A 58 -40.62 -6.58 24.67
C ILE A 58 -39.85 -5.32 24.29
N SER A 59 -39.62 -4.45 25.28
CA SER A 59 -38.77 -3.30 25.06
C SER A 59 -37.30 -3.73 24.81
N LEU A 60 -36.54 -2.91 24.09
CA LEU A 60 -35.12 -3.12 23.90
C LEU A 60 -34.37 -3.28 25.22
N SER A 61 -34.82 -2.54 26.23
CA SER A 61 -34.26 -2.58 27.61
C SER A 61 -34.53 -3.92 28.31
N GLU A 62 -35.66 -4.56 28.03
CA GLU A 62 -35.99 -5.89 28.53
C GLU A 62 -35.30 -6.98 27.72
N ALA A 63 -35.22 -6.84 26.41
CA ALA A 63 -34.45 -7.74 25.55
C ALA A 63 -33.00 -7.83 26.01
N LYS A 64 -32.41 -6.69 26.35
CA LYS A 64 -31.06 -6.59 26.92
C LYS A 64 -30.85 -7.35 28.23
N LYS A 65 -31.94 -7.70 28.94
CA LYS A 65 -31.90 -8.42 30.23
C LYS A 65 -32.28 -9.91 30.14
N ARG A 66 -32.98 -10.34 29.09
CA ARG A 66 -33.69 -11.64 29.05
C ARG A 66 -33.17 -12.65 28.04
N ILE A 67 -32.11 -12.39 27.27
CA ILE A 67 -31.69 -13.34 26.25
C ILE A 67 -31.22 -14.65 26.88
N SER A 68 -32.01 -15.71 26.62
CA SER A 68 -31.61 -17.09 26.89
C SER A 68 -31.18 -17.80 25.60
N ASN A 69 -30.31 -18.80 25.72
CA ASN A 69 -29.65 -19.53 24.63
C ASN A 69 -30.58 -20.38 23.71
N ALA A 70 -31.91 -20.29 23.81
CA ALA A 70 -32.81 -21.37 23.37
C ALA A 70 -33.79 -20.99 22.25
N GLU A 71 -33.48 -20.03 21.37
CA GLU A 71 -34.42 -19.76 20.26
C GLU A 71 -33.83 -20.15 18.90
N PHE A 72 -34.51 -21.08 18.23
CA PHE A 72 -34.22 -21.58 16.89
C PHE A 72 -34.83 -20.71 15.81
N ARG A 73 -34.24 -20.74 14.58
CA ARG A 73 -34.74 -19.94 13.47
C ARG A 73 -34.53 -20.59 12.11
N ASP A 74 -35.52 -20.37 11.22
CA ASP A 74 -35.31 -20.57 9.79
C ASP A 74 -34.39 -19.48 9.24
N ILE A 75 -33.28 -19.88 8.68
CA ILE A 75 -32.26 -19.01 8.09
C ILE A 75 -32.26 -19.24 6.60
N ASP A 76 -32.34 -18.16 5.83
CA ASP A 76 -32.08 -18.20 4.40
C ASP A 76 -30.58 -18.39 4.16
N TRP A 77 -30.17 -19.66 4.04
CA TRP A 77 -28.78 -20.06 3.84
C TRP A 77 -28.24 -19.65 2.46
N GLU A 78 -29.11 -19.53 1.45
CA GLU A 78 -28.70 -19.15 0.11
C GLU A 78 -28.28 -17.70 0.08
N ALA A 79 -29.08 -16.80 0.68
CA ALA A 79 -28.72 -15.40 0.86
C ALA A 79 -27.46 -15.22 1.73
N TYR A 80 -27.33 -16.01 2.81
CA TYR A 80 -26.15 -15.94 3.70
C TYR A 80 -24.85 -16.34 2.98
N CYS A 81 -24.90 -17.39 2.15
CA CYS A 81 -23.76 -17.85 1.37
C CYS A 81 -23.40 -16.89 0.22
N GLN A 82 -24.37 -16.18 -0.37
CA GLN A 82 -24.08 -15.16 -1.39
C GLN A 82 -23.24 -14.00 -0.85
N GLU A 83 -23.50 -13.54 0.36
CA GLU A 83 -22.66 -12.51 1.01
C GLU A 83 -21.23 -13.00 1.29
N ASP A 84 -21.01 -14.32 1.44
CA ASP A 84 -19.67 -14.90 1.60
C ASP A 84 -18.85 -14.93 0.30
N MET A 85 -19.52 -14.86 -0.87
CA MET A 85 -18.84 -14.79 -2.17
C MET A 85 -18.04 -13.49 -2.36
N GLU A 86 -18.48 -12.38 -1.76
CA GLU A 86 -17.75 -11.11 -1.81
C GLU A 86 -16.34 -11.23 -1.20
N LEU A 87 -16.19 -12.03 -0.14
CA LEU A 87 -14.87 -12.31 0.46
C LEU A 87 -13.93 -13.04 -0.50
N GLY A 88 -14.49 -13.84 -1.41
CA GLY A 88 -13.77 -14.54 -2.47
C GLY A 88 -13.30 -13.64 -3.59
N GLN A 89 -14.12 -12.66 -3.97
CA GLN A 89 -13.80 -11.72 -5.04
C GLN A 89 -12.62 -10.80 -4.67
N GLU A 90 -12.55 -10.33 -3.43
CA GLU A 90 -11.41 -9.52 -2.97
C GLU A 90 -10.08 -10.30 -3.09
N LEU A 91 -10.09 -11.60 -2.81
CA LEU A 91 -8.89 -12.45 -2.95
C LEU A 91 -8.54 -12.73 -4.41
N GLU A 92 -9.53 -13.00 -5.27
CA GLU A 92 -9.31 -13.23 -6.71
C GLU A 92 -8.68 -12.01 -7.39
N ASN A 93 -9.12 -10.79 -7.06
CA ASN A 93 -8.61 -9.56 -7.64
C ASN A 93 -7.12 -9.31 -7.39
N VAL A 94 -6.55 -9.91 -6.34
CA VAL A 94 -5.14 -9.73 -5.98
C VAL A 94 -4.31 -11.02 -6.09
N ARG A 95 -4.93 -12.14 -6.48
CA ARG A 95 -4.34 -13.47 -6.51
C ARG A 95 -3.03 -13.53 -7.29
N ASP A 96 -3.02 -12.98 -8.50
CA ASP A 96 -1.87 -13.01 -9.40
C ASP A 96 -0.70 -12.13 -8.92
N SER A 97 -0.98 -11.19 -8.02
CA SER A 97 0.03 -10.30 -7.44
C SER A 97 0.66 -10.83 -6.16
N LEU A 98 0.15 -11.96 -5.62
CA LEU A 98 0.59 -12.53 -4.35
C LEU A 98 1.35 -13.85 -4.55
N PRO A 99 2.32 -14.18 -3.67
CA PRO A 99 2.99 -15.47 -3.69
C PRO A 99 2.02 -16.63 -3.48
N GLY A 100 2.23 -17.74 -4.21
CA GLY A 100 1.34 -18.91 -4.18
C GLY A 100 1.11 -19.47 -2.76
N ASP A 101 2.16 -19.59 -1.95
CA ASP A 101 2.05 -20.06 -0.56
C ASP A 101 1.21 -19.11 0.31
N PHE A 102 1.25 -17.82 0.01
CA PHE A 102 0.48 -16.81 0.71
C PHE A 102 -0.99 -16.85 0.31
N VAL A 103 -1.28 -16.97 -0.99
CA VAL A 103 -2.64 -17.21 -1.50
C VAL A 103 -3.23 -18.47 -0.89
N ALA A 104 -2.47 -19.58 -0.86
CA ALA A 104 -2.92 -20.84 -0.26
C ALA A 104 -3.27 -20.71 1.23
N ALA A 105 -2.55 -19.87 1.98
CA ALA A 105 -2.87 -19.61 3.40
C ALA A 105 -4.19 -18.82 3.56
N LEU A 106 -4.45 -17.84 2.70
CA LEU A 106 -5.69 -17.07 2.68
C LEU A 106 -6.88 -17.94 2.26
N GLU A 107 -6.72 -18.73 1.20
CA GLU A 107 -7.73 -19.69 0.73
C GLU A 107 -8.08 -20.73 1.78
N LYS A 108 -7.07 -21.26 2.49
CA LYS A 108 -7.29 -22.21 3.59
C LYS A 108 -8.14 -21.59 4.71
N SER A 109 -7.87 -20.33 5.08
CA SER A 109 -8.64 -19.63 6.11
C SER A 109 -10.11 -19.44 5.69
N LYS A 110 -10.34 -19.10 4.40
CA LYS A 110 -11.67 -19.02 3.81
C LYS A 110 -12.37 -20.37 3.82
N GLN A 111 -11.73 -21.44 3.34
CA GLN A 111 -12.29 -22.79 3.33
C GLN A 111 -12.63 -23.31 4.73
N GLU A 112 -11.83 -22.99 5.75
CA GLU A 112 -12.13 -23.34 7.14
C GLU A 112 -13.42 -22.66 7.63
N HIS A 113 -13.66 -21.41 7.22
CA HIS A 113 -14.88 -20.68 7.53
C HIS A 113 -16.08 -21.26 6.78
N GLU A 114 -15.99 -21.46 5.46
CA GLU A 114 -17.04 -22.08 4.63
C GLU A 114 -17.47 -23.46 5.16
N LYS A 115 -16.52 -24.32 5.55
CA LYS A 115 -16.82 -25.62 6.18
C LYS A 115 -17.63 -25.48 7.46
N LYS A 116 -17.33 -24.48 8.30
CA LYS A 116 -18.12 -24.24 9.52
C LYS A 116 -19.54 -23.82 9.17
N ILE A 117 -19.72 -22.94 8.19
CA ILE A 117 -21.06 -22.55 7.71
C ILE A 117 -21.84 -23.76 7.21
N GLN A 118 -21.22 -24.62 6.39
CA GLN A 118 -21.85 -25.86 5.91
C GLN A 118 -22.27 -26.80 7.04
N VAL A 119 -21.41 -26.97 8.06
CA VAL A 119 -21.73 -27.79 9.24
C VAL A 119 -22.91 -27.21 10.01
N LEU A 120 -22.98 -25.89 10.14
CA LEU A 120 -24.10 -25.23 10.82
C LEU A 120 -25.39 -25.34 10.00
N ALA A 121 -25.32 -25.16 8.68
CA ALA A 121 -26.46 -25.35 7.77
C ALA A 121 -27.01 -26.78 7.85
N ALA A 122 -26.14 -27.78 7.91
CA ALA A 122 -26.53 -29.20 8.03
C ALA A 122 -27.18 -29.56 9.37
N LYS A 123 -26.98 -28.79 10.44
CA LYS A 123 -27.61 -29.05 11.75
C LYS A 123 -29.12 -28.83 11.77
N GLY A 124 -29.66 -28.04 10.80
CA GLY A 124 -31.10 -27.74 10.73
C GLY A 124 -31.66 -26.85 11.86
N ASN A 125 -30.91 -26.68 12.95
CA ASN A 125 -31.28 -25.91 14.13
C ASN A 125 -30.09 -25.08 14.60
N ILE A 126 -30.10 -23.80 14.33
CA ILE A 126 -29.05 -22.86 14.73
C ILE A 126 -29.60 -21.86 15.71
N THR A 127 -28.87 -21.62 16.80
CA THR A 127 -29.23 -20.57 17.73
C THR A 127 -28.87 -19.20 17.15
N ARG A 128 -29.62 -18.17 17.53
CA ARG A 128 -29.31 -16.78 17.13
C ARG A 128 -27.91 -16.34 17.57
N LEU A 129 -27.44 -16.86 18.69
CA LEU A 129 -26.10 -16.58 19.18
C LEU A 129 -25.04 -17.21 18.26
N GLU A 130 -25.23 -18.44 17.79
CA GLU A 130 -24.32 -19.08 16.84
C GLU A 130 -24.26 -18.30 15.52
N LEU A 131 -25.40 -17.78 15.03
CA LEU A 131 -25.42 -16.93 13.84
C LEU A 131 -24.62 -15.64 14.06
N LEU A 132 -24.90 -14.90 15.13
CA LEU A 132 -24.15 -13.68 15.46
C LEU A 132 -22.64 -13.96 15.59
N GLN A 133 -22.27 -15.13 16.16
CA GLN A 133 -20.87 -15.54 16.24
C GLN A 133 -20.24 -15.82 14.88
N GLN A 134 -21.01 -16.27 13.88
CA GLN A 134 -20.51 -16.44 12.51
C GLN A 134 -20.37 -15.10 11.79
N ASP A 135 -21.31 -14.18 11.92
CA ASP A 135 -21.21 -12.84 11.35
C ASP A 135 -19.95 -12.12 11.86
N ILE A 136 -19.69 -12.21 13.15
CA ILE A 136 -18.47 -11.65 13.75
C ILE A 136 -17.22 -12.36 13.25
N GLU A 137 -17.23 -13.69 13.11
CA GLU A 137 -16.10 -14.43 12.55
C GLU A 137 -15.80 -14.00 11.12
N LYS A 138 -16.84 -13.78 10.29
CA LYS A 138 -16.75 -13.26 8.92
C LYS A 138 -16.09 -11.87 8.90
N THR A 139 -16.55 -10.93 9.73
CA THR A 139 -15.98 -9.58 9.83
C THR A 139 -14.50 -9.63 10.27
N VAL A 140 -14.17 -10.47 11.26
CA VAL A 140 -12.76 -10.65 11.70
C VAL A 140 -11.92 -11.26 10.58
N LEU A 141 -12.45 -12.23 9.83
CA LEU A 141 -11.74 -12.86 8.70
C LEU A 141 -11.48 -11.86 7.58
N LYS A 142 -12.47 -11.05 7.20
CA LYS A 142 -12.34 -9.98 6.21
C LYS A 142 -11.23 -8.99 6.61
N THR A 143 -11.29 -8.50 7.84
CA THR A 143 -10.27 -7.59 8.40
C THR A 143 -8.88 -8.21 8.37
N TYR A 144 -8.78 -9.49 8.69
CA TYR A 144 -7.53 -10.23 8.66
C TYR A 144 -6.96 -10.36 7.23
N ASN A 145 -7.79 -10.71 6.25
CA ASN A 145 -7.36 -10.85 4.86
C ASN A 145 -6.86 -9.52 4.30
N GLN A 146 -7.60 -8.43 4.51
CA GLN A 146 -7.20 -7.07 4.12
C GLN A 146 -5.86 -6.68 4.76
N ASN A 147 -5.69 -6.98 6.05
CA ASN A 147 -4.43 -6.73 6.75
C ASN A 147 -3.28 -7.53 6.15
N GLN A 148 -3.48 -8.81 5.85
CA GLN A 148 -2.43 -9.66 5.27
C GLN A 148 -1.93 -9.11 3.95
N ILE A 149 -2.84 -8.80 3.02
CA ILE A 149 -2.54 -8.31 1.68
C ILE A 149 -1.78 -6.98 1.76
N THR A 150 -2.33 -6.03 2.50
CA THR A 150 -1.75 -4.68 2.58
C THR A 150 -0.41 -4.65 3.33
N ILE A 151 -0.22 -5.49 4.35
CA ILE A 151 1.07 -5.61 5.04
C ILE A 151 2.11 -6.24 4.10
N TYR A 152 1.75 -7.28 3.35
CA TYR A 152 2.66 -7.90 2.39
C TYR A 152 3.16 -6.89 1.35
N ASP A 153 2.26 -6.15 0.71
CA ASP A 153 2.61 -5.12 -0.29
C ASP A 153 3.47 -4.00 0.30
N TYR A 154 3.14 -3.58 1.52
CA TYR A 154 3.92 -2.58 2.22
C TYR A 154 5.35 -3.07 2.52
N LEU A 155 5.50 -4.29 3.05
CA LEU A 155 6.80 -4.87 3.39
C LEU A 155 7.64 -5.10 2.14
N ARG A 156 7.03 -5.54 1.03
CA ARG A 156 7.70 -5.69 -0.26
C ARG A 156 8.32 -4.37 -0.72
N LYS A 157 7.53 -3.30 -0.73
CA LYS A 157 8.01 -1.96 -1.10
C LYS A 157 9.10 -1.44 -0.16
N GLU A 158 8.97 -1.69 1.13
CA GLU A 158 9.96 -1.25 2.12
C GLU A 158 11.28 -2.02 1.99
N TYR A 159 11.24 -3.31 1.65
CA TYR A 159 12.44 -4.09 1.34
C TYR A 159 13.13 -3.56 0.07
N GLU A 160 12.38 -3.39 -1.02
CA GLU A 160 12.92 -2.86 -2.29
C GLU A 160 13.57 -1.49 -2.09
N ASP A 161 12.88 -0.57 -1.41
CA ASP A 161 13.41 0.74 -1.05
C ASP A 161 14.68 0.66 -0.20
N GLY A 162 14.70 -0.23 0.78
CA GLY A 162 15.84 -0.45 1.67
C GLY A 162 17.06 -0.97 0.91
N TYR A 163 16.86 -1.95 0.01
CA TYR A 163 17.92 -2.53 -0.80
C TYR A 163 18.59 -1.49 -1.70
N TYR A 164 17.80 -0.76 -2.49
CA TYR A 164 18.37 0.25 -3.39
C TYR A 164 18.98 1.44 -2.64
N LYS A 165 18.42 1.84 -1.51
CA LYS A 165 19.03 2.85 -0.64
C LYS A 165 20.36 2.37 -0.05
N GLY A 166 20.42 1.11 0.35
CA GLY A 166 21.63 0.48 0.84
C GLY A 166 22.74 0.53 -0.21
N ILE A 167 22.47 0.05 -1.42
CA ILE A 167 23.41 0.10 -2.54
C ILE A 167 23.87 1.53 -2.83
N PHE A 168 22.92 2.46 -2.92
CA PHE A 168 23.23 3.86 -3.16
C PHE A 168 24.16 4.46 -2.08
N ASN A 169 23.87 4.19 -0.80
CA ASN A 169 24.69 4.66 0.30
C ASN A 169 26.11 4.07 0.25
N ILE A 170 26.21 2.77 -0.05
CA ILE A 170 27.51 2.09 -0.16
C ILE A 170 28.31 2.67 -1.32
N GLN A 171 27.73 2.79 -2.51
CA GLN A 171 28.40 3.35 -3.68
C GLN A 171 28.87 4.78 -3.44
N GLN A 172 28.12 5.58 -2.69
CA GLN A 172 28.56 6.90 -2.25
C GLN A 172 29.74 6.86 -1.28
N GLY A 173 29.74 5.87 -0.39
CA GLY A 173 30.82 5.71 0.62
C GLY A 173 32.12 5.22 0.02
N ILE A 174 32.05 4.32 -0.97
CA ILE A 174 33.22 3.72 -1.63
C ILE A 174 33.75 4.61 -2.76
N GLY A 175 32.89 5.50 -3.33
CA GLY A 175 33.27 6.41 -4.40
C GLY A 175 33.30 5.78 -5.80
N PHE A 176 32.93 4.52 -5.95
CA PHE A 176 32.75 3.88 -7.26
C PHE A 176 31.52 3.00 -7.29
N GLY A 177 30.89 2.89 -8.48
CA GLY A 177 29.74 2.03 -8.71
C GLY A 177 30.18 0.59 -8.90
N LYS A 178 29.51 -0.33 -8.20
CA LYS A 178 29.54 -1.76 -8.51
C LYS A 178 28.28 -2.13 -9.29
N ASN A 179 28.35 -3.18 -10.09
CA ASN A 179 27.18 -3.83 -10.62
C ASN A 179 26.34 -4.32 -9.45
N PHE A 180 25.03 -4.20 -9.57
CA PHE A 180 24.10 -4.80 -8.64
C PHE A 180 22.97 -5.47 -9.42
N ALA A 181 22.49 -6.59 -8.90
CA ALA A 181 21.32 -7.26 -9.46
C ALA A 181 20.05 -6.46 -9.11
N GLN A 182 19.10 -6.46 -10.04
CA GLN A 182 17.75 -6.00 -9.71
C GLN A 182 17.15 -6.94 -8.67
N VAL A 183 16.34 -6.37 -7.77
CA VAL A 183 15.63 -7.17 -6.78
C VAL A 183 14.64 -8.08 -7.47
N HIS A 184 14.86 -9.38 -7.39
CA HIS A 184 13.91 -10.37 -7.88
C HIS A 184 12.77 -10.56 -6.88
N THR A 185 11.55 -10.54 -7.36
CA THR A 185 10.33 -10.77 -6.54
C THR A 185 10.46 -11.97 -5.62
N ARG A 186 11.01 -13.10 -6.11
CA ARG A 186 11.24 -14.31 -5.30
C ARG A 186 12.21 -14.11 -4.13
N ALA A 187 13.21 -13.23 -4.27
CA ALA A 187 14.13 -12.93 -3.17
C ALA A 187 13.42 -12.15 -2.07
N VAL A 188 12.60 -11.17 -2.45
CA VAL A 188 11.77 -10.39 -1.53
C VAL A 188 10.77 -11.30 -0.79
N GLU A 189 10.07 -12.15 -1.52
CA GLU A 189 9.14 -13.13 -0.97
C GLU A 189 9.81 -14.03 0.07
N LYS A 190 10.98 -14.56 -0.26
CA LYS A 190 11.77 -15.41 0.64
C LYS A 190 12.11 -14.70 1.95
N VAL A 191 12.40 -13.42 1.91
CA VAL A 191 12.71 -12.62 3.09
C VAL A 191 11.45 -12.37 3.92
N ILE A 192 10.39 -11.87 3.29
CA ILE A 192 9.14 -11.48 3.96
C ILE A 192 8.42 -12.70 4.54
N LEU A 193 8.41 -13.84 3.83
CA LEU A 193 7.73 -15.06 4.24
C LEU A 193 8.64 -16.07 4.96
N SER A 194 9.91 -15.73 5.19
CA SER A 194 10.87 -16.62 5.86
C SER A 194 10.47 -16.95 7.29
N GLN A 195 10.67 -18.22 7.66
CA GLN A 195 10.33 -18.76 8.99
C GLN A 195 11.56 -19.20 9.80
N LYS A 196 12.78 -18.77 9.41
CA LYS A 196 14.04 -19.39 9.91
C LYS A 196 14.18 -19.49 11.42
N LYS A 197 13.67 -18.54 12.21
CA LYS A 197 13.75 -18.56 13.69
C LYS A 197 12.50 -18.06 14.42
N ARG A 198 11.47 -17.61 13.69
CA ARG A 198 10.21 -17.09 14.24
C ARG A 198 9.08 -17.31 13.24
N ASP A 199 7.85 -17.30 13.70
CA ASP A 199 6.71 -17.24 12.79
C ASP A 199 6.81 -15.99 11.91
N ASN A 200 6.52 -16.12 10.62
CA ASN A 200 6.40 -14.95 9.74
C ASN A 200 5.15 -14.14 10.13
N PHE A 201 5.04 -12.92 9.56
CA PHE A 201 3.93 -12.03 9.87
C PHE A 201 2.56 -12.66 9.58
N SER A 202 2.42 -13.43 8.51
CA SER A 202 1.18 -14.09 8.11
C SER A 202 0.71 -15.10 9.16
N LYS A 203 1.59 -16.01 9.62
CA LYS A 203 1.26 -16.94 10.70
C LYS A 203 0.93 -16.21 12.01
N THR A 204 1.65 -15.15 12.32
CA THR A 204 1.41 -14.35 13.52
C THR A 204 0.03 -13.67 13.45
N LEU A 205 -0.32 -13.08 12.31
CA LEU A 205 -1.65 -12.50 12.10
C LEU A 205 -2.75 -13.56 12.20
N TYR A 206 -2.55 -14.73 11.62
CA TYR A 206 -3.50 -15.84 11.74
C TYR A 206 -3.75 -16.24 13.19
N LYS A 207 -2.71 -16.28 14.02
CA LYS A 207 -2.87 -16.51 15.46
C LYS A 207 -3.66 -15.38 16.14
N HIS A 208 -3.38 -14.14 15.76
CA HIS A 208 -4.11 -12.97 16.28
C HIS A 208 -5.60 -13.01 15.90
N GLN A 209 -5.91 -13.38 14.66
CA GLN A 209 -7.28 -13.57 14.19
C GLN A 209 -8.02 -14.62 15.02
N LYS A 210 -7.45 -15.82 15.13
CA LYS A 210 -8.08 -16.91 15.90
C LYS A 210 -8.30 -16.54 17.37
N ASN A 211 -7.34 -15.83 17.96
CA ASN A 211 -7.47 -15.36 19.34
C ASN A 211 -8.57 -14.32 19.47
N LEU A 212 -8.62 -13.32 18.57
CA LEU A 212 -9.65 -12.29 18.59
C LEU A 212 -11.05 -12.89 18.43
N THR A 213 -11.24 -13.77 17.43
CA THR A 213 -12.51 -14.48 17.20
C THR A 213 -12.95 -15.21 18.47
N ARG A 214 -12.05 -15.99 19.08
CA ARG A 214 -12.35 -16.73 20.31
C ARG A 214 -12.73 -15.79 21.46
N GLU A 215 -11.94 -14.76 21.70
CA GLU A 215 -12.17 -13.82 22.80
C GLU A 215 -13.49 -13.04 22.66
N ILE A 216 -13.89 -12.69 21.44
CA ILE A 216 -15.18 -12.03 21.19
C ILE A 216 -16.32 -13.04 21.41
N LYS A 217 -16.21 -14.28 20.90
CA LYS A 217 -17.21 -15.33 21.12
C LYS A 217 -17.40 -15.62 22.62
N ASP A 218 -16.31 -15.70 23.37
CA ASP A 218 -16.33 -15.88 24.82
C ASP A 218 -16.99 -14.68 25.52
N CYS A 219 -16.68 -13.44 25.11
CA CYS A 219 -17.32 -12.24 25.62
C CYS A 219 -18.83 -12.26 25.42
N LEU A 220 -19.29 -12.66 24.22
CA LEU A 220 -20.73 -12.74 23.89
C LEU A 220 -21.40 -13.82 24.76
N SER A 221 -20.87 -15.03 24.77
CA SER A 221 -21.46 -16.16 25.51
C SER A 221 -21.55 -15.86 27.01
N VAL A 222 -20.47 -15.39 27.62
CA VAL A 222 -20.43 -15.06 29.06
C VAL A 222 -21.32 -13.86 29.37
N GLY A 223 -21.31 -12.82 28.52
CA GLY A 223 -22.11 -11.63 28.72
C GLY A 223 -23.61 -11.91 28.65
N MET A 224 -24.04 -12.74 27.69
CA MET A 224 -25.43 -13.17 27.56
C MET A 224 -25.88 -14.06 28.71
N ILE A 225 -25.07 -15.05 29.11
CA ILE A 225 -25.37 -15.92 30.26
C ILE A 225 -25.53 -15.09 31.55
N ARG A 226 -24.72 -14.05 31.72
CA ARG A 226 -24.77 -13.17 32.89
C ARG A 226 -25.82 -12.08 32.82
N GLY A 227 -26.55 -11.96 31.70
CA GLY A 227 -27.51 -10.88 31.48
C GLY A 227 -26.87 -9.49 31.47
N GLU A 228 -25.64 -9.37 30.99
CA GLU A 228 -24.95 -8.07 30.91
C GLU A 228 -25.68 -7.13 29.92
N SER A 229 -25.68 -5.83 30.21
CA SER A 229 -26.23 -4.85 29.26
C SER A 229 -25.43 -4.82 27.96
N VAL A 230 -26.10 -4.49 26.83
CA VAL A 230 -25.45 -4.35 25.52
C VAL A 230 -24.27 -3.39 25.58
N ASP A 231 -24.40 -2.26 26.28
CA ASP A 231 -23.33 -1.28 26.40
C ASP A 231 -22.09 -1.85 27.11
N LYS A 232 -22.31 -2.67 28.16
CA LYS A 232 -21.21 -3.35 28.85
C LYS A 232 -20.55 -4.41 27.98
N LEU A 233 -21.36 -5.17 27.24
CA LEU A 233 -20.89 -6.17 26.29
C LEU A 233 -20.12 -5.52 25.15
N ALA A 234 -20.67 -4.47 24.53
CA ALA A 234 -20.05 -3.69 23.47
C ALA A 234 -18.68 -3.14 23.91
N LYS A 235 -18.62 -2.56 25.11
CA LYS A 235 -17.36 -2.05 25.69
C LYS A 235 -16.31 -3.16 25.85
N ARG A 236 -16.70 -4.35 26.28
CA ARG A 236 -15.78 -5.49 26.41
C ARG A 236 -15.27 -5.97 25.05
N VAL A 237 -16.16 -6.06 24.06
CA VAL A 237 -15.78 -6.44 22.68
C VAL A 237 -14.83 -5.40 22.10
N GLN A 238 -15.12 -4.11 22.25
CA GLN A 238 -14.23 -3.01 21.83
C GLN A 238 -12.83 -3.15 22.43
N GLN A 239 -12.72 -3.44 23.72
CA GLN A 239 -11.43 -3.65 24.38
C GLN A 239 -10.61 -4.78 23.76
N ARG A 240 -11.26 -5.89 23.32
CA ARG A 240 -10.57 -6.99 22.63
C ARG A 240 -10.06 -6.58 21.24
N ILE A 241 -10.84 -5.82 20.51
CA ILE A 241 -10.45 -5.26 19.22
C ILE A 241 -9.27 -4.31 19.38
N ASP A 242 -9.27 -3.44 20.37
CA ASP A 242 -8.18 -2.49 20.67
C ASP A 242 -6.87 -3.20 21.02
N VAL A 243 -6.93 -4.31 21.77
CA VAL A 243 -5.78 -5.16 22.07
C VAL A 243 -5.25 -5.82 20.79
N SER A 244 -6.14 -6.34 19.94
CA SER A 244 -5.76 -6.92 18.66
C SER A 244 -5.10 -5.91 17.73
N TYR A 245 -5.64 -4.70 17.63
CA TYR A 245 -5.03 -3.60 16.89
C TYR A 245 -3.63 -3.24 17.43
N SER A 246 -3.46 -3.21 18.75
CA SER A 246 -2.15 -2.95 19.37
C SER A 246 -1.13 -4.03 19.05
N ASN A 247 -1.54 -5.28 18.97
CA ASN A 247 -0.71 -6.39 18.54
C ASN A 247 -0.34 -6.29 17.05
N ALA A 248 -1.29 -5.90 16.19
CA ALA A 248 -1.03 -5.67 14.78
C ALA A 248 -0.04 -4.52 14.55
N LYS A 249 -0.17 -3.40 15.28
CA LYS A 249 0.83 -2.31 15.26
C LYS A 249 2.24 -2.79 15.58
N ARG A 250 2.36 -3.56 16.67
CA ARG A 250 3.66 -4.11 17.08
C ARG A 250 4.23 -5.02 16.02
N LEU A 251 3.39 -5.84 15.39
CA LEU A 251 3.80 -6.73 14.30
C LEU A 251 4.32 -5.92 13.11
N VAL A 252 3.54 -4.97 12.59
CA VAL A 252 3.95 -4.14 11.44
C VAL A 252 5.29 -3.45 11.70
N ARG A 253 5.47 -2.81 12.87
CA ARG A 253 6.74 -2.17 13.22
C ARG A 253 7.92 -3.14 13.22
N THR A 254 7.72 -4.33 13.76
CA THR A 254 8.77 -5.36 13.85
C THR A 254 9.12 -5.90 12.47
N GLU A 255 8.12 -6.20 11.65
CA GLU A 255 8.33 -6.71 10.30
C GLU A 255 8.93 -5.67 9.35
N THR A 256 8.51 -4.39 9.47
CA THR A 256 9.16 -3.28 8.74
C THR A 256 10.63 -3.19 9.10
N GLY A 257 10.95 -3.22 10.40
CA GLY A 257 12.33 -3.23 10.86
C GLY A 257 13.13 -4.41 10.29
N TYR A 258 12.54 -5.59 10.26
CA TYR A 258 13.18 -6.79 9.70
C TYR A 258 13.39 -6.68 8.19
N ALA A 259 12.37 -6.28 7.43
CA ALA A 259 12.46 -6.12 5.98
C ALA A 259 13.54 -5.09 5.59
N PHE A 260 13.57 -3.94 6.28
CA PHE A 260 14.56 -2.90 6.05
C PHE A 260 15.99 -3.38 6.35
N GLU A 261 16.21 -4.02 7.49
CA GLU A 261 17.55 -4.49 7.87
C GLU A 261 18.01 -5.66 6.98
N GLN A 262 17.11 -6.56 6.58
CA GLN A 262 17.46 -7.63 5.65
C GLN A 262 17.82 -7.08 4.27
N ALA A 263 17.08 -6.09 3.78
CA ALA A 263 17.40 -5.37 2.55
C ALA A 263 18.77 -4.67 2.62
N THR A 264 19.10 -4.09 3.78
CA THR A 264 20.40 -3.49 4.03
C THR A 264 21.51 -4.55 4.02
N LEU A 265 21.30 -5.70 4.66
CA LEU A 265 22.26 -6.80 4.67
C LEU A 265 22.52 -7.35 3.26
N ASP A 266 21.44 -7.53 2.48
CA ASP A 266 21.54 -8.02 1.11
C ASP A 266 22.26 -7.01 0.21
N SER A 267 22.07 -5.69 0.45
CA SER A 267 22.84 -4.65 -0.23
C SER A 267 24.35 -4.67 0.12
N TYR A 268 24.70 -5.04 1.36
CA TYR A 268 26.09 -5.24 1.76
C TYR A 268 26.73 -6.41 1.00
N ALA A 269 26.04 -7.55 0.96
CA ALA A 269 26.50 -8.73 0.24
C ALA A 269 26.67 -8.44 -1.25
N GLU A 270 25.70 -7.78 -1.89
CA GLU A 270 25.73 -7.40 -3.30
C GLU A 270 26.91 -6.47 -3.62
N CYS A 271 27.15 -5.48 -2.76
CA CYS A 271 28.26 -4.55 -2.93
C CYS A 271 29.62 -5.11 -2.45
N GLY A 272 29.69 -6.35 -1.94
CA GLY A 272 30.90 -6.99 -1.44
C GLY A 272 31.47 -6.31 -0.19
N ILE A 273 30.60 -5.79 0.67
CA ILE A 273 30.98 -5.28 1.98
C ILE A 273 31.28 -6.46 2.89
N GLU A 274 32.47 -6.50 3.47
CA GLU A 274 32.88 -7.61 4.33
C GLU A 274 32.39 -7.46 5.77
N LYS A 275 32.35 -6.21 6.27
CA LYS A 275 32.01 -5.91 7.66
C LYS A 275 30.98 -4.80 7.77
N TYR A 276 30.17 -4.91 8.81
CA TYR A 276 29.27 -3.85 9.25
C TYR A 276 29.53 -3.50 10.71
N ARG A 277 29.16 -2.29 11.10
CA ARG A 277 29.16 -1.82 12.49
C ARG A 277 27.73 -1.71 12.99
N PHE A 278 27.43 -2.27 14.14
CA PHE A 278 26.13 -2.16 14.79
C PHE A 278 25.92 -0.74 15.33
N MET A 279 24.73 -0.20 15.14
CA MET A 279 24.38 1.17 15.52
C MET A 279 23.09 1.16 16.32
N ALA A 280 23.18 1.37 17.62
CA ALA A 280 22.02 1.55 18.47
C ALA A 280 21.45 2.98 18.36
N THR A 281 20.14 3.13 18.52
CA THR A 281 19.54 4.45 18.77
C THR A 281 19.83 4.84 20.21
N LEU A 282 20.54 5.94 20.41
CA LEU A 282 20.96 6.37 21.77
C LEU A 282 19.86 7.18 22.43
N ASP A 283 18.92 6.48 23.09
CA ASP A 283 17.89 7.08 23.93
C ASP A 283 17.55 6.18 25.14
N ASN A 284 16.72 6.68 26.06
CA ASN A 284 16.33 5.95 27.27
C ASN A 284 15.47 4.70 27.01
N LYS A 285 14.95 4.52 25.77
CA LYS A 285 14.15 3.37 25.35
C LYS A 285 14.96 2.28 24.68
N THR A 286 16.25 2.49 24.48
CA THR A 286 17.13 1.50 23.87
C THR A 286 17.39 0.37 24.85
N SER A 287 17.14 -0.87 24.39
CA SER A 287 17.35 -2.07 25.20
C SER A 287 18.84 -2.30 25.53
N GLU A 288 19.10 -3.01 26.61
CA GLU A 288 20.45 -3.35 27.07
C GLU A 288 21.25 -4.07 25.97
N ILE A 289 20.65 -5.11 25.36
CA ILE A 289 21.31 -5.84 24.26
C ILE A 289 21.73 -4.94 23.10
N CYS A 290 20.92 -3.93 22.75
CA CYS A 290 21.30 -3.00 21.70
C CYS A 290 22.42 -2.05 22.13
N ARG A 291 22.43 -1.62 23.40
CA ARG A 291 23.51 -0.77 23.96
C ARG A 291 24.84 -1.50 23.99
N GLU A 292 24.84 -2.77 24.37
CA GLU A 292 26.05 -3.60 24.42
C GLU A 292 26.66 -3.87 23.05
N LEU A 293 25.82 -3.90 21.99
CA LEU A 293 26.27 -4.13 20.63
C LEU A 293 26.68 -2.83 19.92
N ASP A 294 26.33 -1.66 20.45
CA ASP A 294 26.63 -0.38 19.81
C ASP A 294 28.10 -0.19 19.52
N GLY A 295 28.43 0.16 18.30
CA GLY A 295 29.79 0.37 17.84
C GLY A 295 30.60 -0.91 17.54
N LYS A 296 30.10 -2.11 17.86
CA LYS A 296 30.80 -3.38 17.55
C LYS A 296 30.73 -3.68 16.05
N GLU A 297 31.78 -4.28 15.53
CA GLU A 297 31.91 -4.69 14.13
C GLU A 297 31.76 -6.21 14.00
N PHE A 298 31.07 -6.63 12.93
CA PHE A 298 30.84 -8.02 12.61
C PHE A 298 31.00 -8.25 11.10
N TYR A 299 31.31 -9.48 10.71
CA TYR A 299 31.33 -9.86 9.30
C TYR A 299 29.90 -10.03 8.76
N VAL A 300 29.67 -9.57 7.55
CA VAL A 300 28.38 -9.68 6.84
C VAL A 300 27.92 -11.14 6.73
N LYS A 301 28.86 -12.06 6.42
CA LYS A 301 28.60 -13.50 6.34
C LYS A 301 28.12 -14.14 7.64
N ASP A 302 28.45 -13.54 8.79
CA ASP A 302 28.15 -14.05 10.13
C ASP A 302 26.94 -13.30 10.75
N ALA A 303 26.22 -12.49 9.97
CA ALA A 303 25.08 -11.71 10.43
C ALA A 303 23.90 -12.62 10.77
N VAL A 304 23.42 -12.53 12.00
CA VAL A 304 22.27 -13.29 12.50
C VAL A 304 21.31 -12.34 13.19
N PRO A 305 20.10 -12.09 12.57
CA PRO A 305 19.08 -11.27 13.21
C PRO A 305 18.73 -11.76 14.61
N GLY A 306 18.65 -10.84 15.57
CA GLY A 306 18.39 -11.14 16.98
C GLY A 306 19.59 -11.61 17.79
N VAL A 307 20.79 -11.72 17.18
CA VAL A 307 22.04 -12.10 17.85
C VAL A 307 23.08 -11.00 17.76
N ASN A 308 23.49 -10.66 16.54
CA ASN A 308 24.47 -9.61 16.25
C ASN A 308 23.99 -8.63 15.17
N TYR A 309 22.83 -8.89 14.57
CA TYR A 309 22.23 -8.08 13.51
C TYR A 309 20.78 -7.67 13.85
N PRO A 310 20.34 -6.41 13.59
CA PRO A 310 18.97 -5.99 13.85
C PRO A 310 17.94 -6.71 12.97
N PRO A 311 16.66 -6.79 13.42
CA PRO A 311 16.15 -6.34 14.71
C PRO A 311 16.47 -7.32 15.83
N MET A 312 16.89 -6.80 16.97
CA MET A 312 17.25 -7.60 18.16
C MET A 312 16.01 -8.06 18.94
N HIS A 313 14.94 -7.28 18.89
CA HIS A 313 13.69 -7.48 19.64
C HIS A 313 12.52 -6.77 18.93
N PRO A 314 11.25 -7.02 19.31
CA PRO A 314 10.10 -6.26 18.79
C PRO A 314 10.29 -4.75 18.97
N ASN A 315 9.90 -3.97 17.95
CA ASN A 315 10.07 -2.52 17.87
C ASN A 315 11.54 -2.04 17.92
N CYS A 316 12.50 -2.87 17.55
CA CYS A 316 13.91 -2.49 17.50
C CYS A 316 14.14 -1.33 16.53
N ARG A 317 14.89 -0.31 16.99
CA ARG A 317 15.22 0.89 16.18
C ARG A 317 16.70 0.95 15.80
N SER A 318 17.49 -0.04 16.24
CA SER A 318 18.90 -0.18 15.86
C SER A 318 19.04 -0.49 14.38
N THR A 319 20.15 -0.12 13.80
CA THR A 319 20.52 -0.38 12.40
C THR A 319 22.01 -0.72 12.31
N THR A 320 22.52 -0.83 11.10
CA THR A 320 23.94 -1.06 10.85
C THR A 320 24.51 -0.05 9.87
N VAL A 321 25.82 0.06 9.81
CA VAL A 321 26.54 0.86 8.81
C VAL A 321 27.69 0.04 8.24
N ALA A 322 27.87 0.11 6.91
CA ALA A 322 28.98 -0.55 6.24
C ALA A 322 30.32 0.01 6.74
N VAL A 323 31.29 -0.87 6.97
CA VAL A 323 32.66 -0.48 7.31
C VAL A 323 33.48 -0.45 6.02
N HIS A 324 34.03 0.71 5.69
CA HIS A 324 34.86 0.93 4.51
C HIS A 324 36.30 1.21 4.89
N GLU A 325 37.26 0.63 4.19
CA GLU A 325 38.61 1.09 4.18
C GLU A 325 38.73 2.37 3.34
N LYS A 326 39.50 3.33 3.80
CA LYS A 326 39.53 4.70 3.25
C LYS A 326 40.13 4.74 1.86
N GLU A 327 39.38 5.21 0.86
CA GLU A 327 39.91 5.83 -0.36
C GLU A 327 39.14 7.12 -0.70
N SER A 328 39.88 8.13 -1.21
CA SER A 328 39.35 9.44 -1.56
C SER A 328 39.04 9.51 -3.04
N VAL A 329 37.78 9.75 -3.43
CA VAL A 329 37.39 9.91 -4.85
C VAL A 329 36.44 11.10 -5.04
N THR A 330 36.71 11.87 -6.13
CA THR A 330 35.96 13.08 -6.52
C THR A 330 34.82 12.84 -7.52
N GLU A 331 34.75 11.66 -8.14
CA GLU A 331 33.70 11.28 -9.10
C GLU A 331 33.10 9.91 -8.74
N ARG A 332 31.80 9.76 -8.99
CA ARG A 332 31.06 8.52 -8.79
C ARG A 332 31.01 7.71 -10.08
N ALA A 333 31.53 6.50 -10.09
CA ALA A 333 31.18 5.53 -11.11
C ALA A 333 29.89 4.78 -10.72
N ALA A 334 28.97 4.68 -11.64
CA ALA A 334 27.79 3.82 -11.59
C ALA A 334 27.88 2.79 -12.73
N ARG A 335 27.17 1.66 -12.60
CA ARG A 335 27.15 0.63 -13.66
C ARG A 335 25.70 0.28 -14.02
N ARG A 336 25.50 -0.05 -15.30
CA ARG A 336 24.24 -0.57 -15.83
C ARG A 336 24.14 -2.09 -15.59
N ASP A 337 22.93 -2.64 -15.76
CA ASP A 337 22.66 -4.09 -15.62
C ASP A 337 23.50 -4.97 -16.58
N ASP A 338 23.92 -4.42 -17.72
CA ASP A 338 24.79 -5.07 -18.71
C ASP A 338 26.28 -5.07 -18.33
N GLY A 339 26.62 -4.52 -17.17
CA GLY A 339 28.01 -4.44 -16.69
C GLY A 339 28.81 -3.24 -17.17
N THR A 340 28.26 -2.35 -18.01
CA THR A 340 28.97 -1.16 -18.47
C THR A 340 29.02 -0.07 -17.38
N GLY A 341 30.21 0.46 -17.15
CA GLY A 341 30.42 1.53 -16.18
C GLY A 341 30.04 2.90 -16.74
N TYR A 342 29.46 3.75 -15.89
CA TYR A 342 29.24 5.17 -16.16
C TYR A 342 29.52 6.00 -14.90
N THR A 343 29.73 7.29 -15.06
CA THR A 343 29.94 8.22 -13.94
C THR A 343 28.70 9.05 -13.69
N VAL A 344 28.39 9.30 -12.43
CA VAL A 344 27.31 10.18 -12.01
C VAL A 344 27.87 11.32 -11.15
N PRO A 345 27.24 12.51 -11.15
CA PRO A 345 27.65 13.62 -10.31
C PRO A 345 27.67 13.21 -8.82
N SER A 346 28.70 13.64 -8.10
CA SER A 346 28.85 13.33 -6.67
C SER A 346 27.71 13.89 -5.80
N ASN A 347 26.98 14.89 -6.28
CA ASN A 347 25.84 15.54 -5.62
C ASN A 347 24.47 14.96 -6.01
N MET A 348 24.43 13.94 -6.87
CA MET A 348 23.17 13.30 -7.27
C MET A 348 22.39 12.79 -6.07
N THR A 349 21.10 13.12 -5.96
CA THR A 349 20.24 12.62 -4.90
C THR A 349 19.83 11.17 -5.15
N TYR A 350 19.42 10.45 -4.09
CA TYR A 350 18.88 9.09 -4.24
C TYR A 350 17.65 9.03 -5.15
N LYS A 351 16.76 10.05 -5.07
CA LYS A 351 15.57 10.13 -5.93
C LYS A 351 15.96 10.17 -7.40
N GLU A 352 16.88 11.05 -7.75
CA GLU A 352 17.41 11.20 -9.12
C GLU A 352 18.08 9.91 -9.60
N TRP A 353 18.91 9.29 -8.74
CA TRP A 353 19.59 8.03 -9.07
C TRP A 353 18.58 6.89 -9.29
N ARG A 354 17.61 6.71 -8.38
CA ARG A 354 16.60 5.65 -8.50
C ARG A 354 15.72 5.82 -9.73
N THR A 355 15.23 7.02 -9.97
CA THR A 355 14.46 7.36 -11.16
C THR A 355 15.24 7.02 -12.43
N ARG A 356 16.53 7.38 -12.44
CA ARG A 356 17.40 7.25 -13.60
C ARG A 356 17.86 5.80 -13.87
N TYR A 357 18.14 5.01 -12.84
CA TYR A 357 18.84 3.73 -12.98
C TYR A 357 18.09 2.49 -12.50
N VAL A 358 17.03 2.65 -11.72
CA VAL A 358 16.23 1.54 -11.18
C VAL A 358 14.85 1.47 -11.82
N SER A 359 14.17 2.62 -12.01
CA SER A 359 12.82 2.65 -12.58
C SER A 359 12.78 2.41 -14.09
N GLY A 360 13.93 2.33 -14.74
CA GLY A 360 14.02 2.20 -16.21
C GLY A 360 13.47 3.43 -16.96
N GLU A 361 13.28 4.54 -16.26
CA GLU A 361 12.82 5.77 -16.88
C GLU A 361 13.92 6.42 -17.72
N PRO A 362 13.56 6.98 -18.87
CA PRO A 362 14.52 7.57 -19.78
C PRO A 362 15.27 8.73 -19.12
N GLN A 363 16.52 8.90 -19.50
CA GLN A 363 17.34 10.01 -19.04
C GLN A 363 16.81 11.31 -19.67
N LEU A 364 16.19 12.13 -18.85
CA LEU A 364 15.80 13.48 -19.22
C LEU A 364 16.95 14.43 -18.95
N ASP A 365 17.16 15.39 -19.85
CA ASP A 365 18.08 16.48 -19.59
C ASP A 365 17.50 17.52 -18.60
N ASN A 366 18.28 18.53 -18.24
CA ASN A 366 17.85 19.51 -17.24
C ASN A 366 16.64 20.34 -17.69
N ASP A 367 16.53 20.65 -18.99
CA ASP A 367 15.42 21.41 -19.54
C ASP A 367 14.14 20.57 -19.59
N GLU A 368 14.25 19.31 -20.00
CA GLU A 368 13.17 18.31 -19.97
C GLU A 368 12.67 18.03 -18.55
N GLN A 369 13.59 17.85 -17.60
CA GLN A 369 13.27 17.68 -16.18
C GLN A 369 12.57 18.91 -15.60
N TYR A 370 13.06 20.10 -15.96
CA TYR A 370 12.45 21.35 -15.56
C TYR A 370 11.03 21.47 -16.12
N ALA A 371 10.82 21.15 -17.40
CA ALA A 371 9.52 21.23 -18.06
C ALA A 371 8.47 20.33 -17.39
N ILE A 372 8.82 19.06 -17.06
CA ILE A 372 7.91 18.17 -16.33
C ILE A 372 7.58 18.73 -14.93
N ASN A 373 8.59 19.17 -14.17
CA ASN A 373 8.37 19.70 -12.84
C ASN A 373 7.50 20.98 -12.85
N GLN A 374 7.64 21.82 -13.86
CA GLN A 374 6.77 23.00 -14.04
C GLN A 374 5.35 22.57 -14.44
N TYR A 375 5.21 21.57 -15.32
CA TYR A 375 3.90 21.09 -15.75
C TYR A 375 3.09 20.51 -14.59
N ILE A 376 3.67 19.69 -13.73
CA ILE A 376 2.97 19.12 -12.54
C ILE A 376 2.71 20.15 -11.44
N SER A 377 3.21 21.38 -11.60
CA SER A 377 2.91 22.52 -10.74
C SER A 377 1.71 23.34 -11.29
N PHE A 378 1.53 24.57 -10.82
CA PHE A 378 0.43 25.44 -11.26
C PHE A 378 0.50 25.89 -12.73
N ASP A 379 1.60 25.66 -13.45
CA ASP A 379 1.75 26.15 -14.83
C ASP A 379 1.02 25.27 -15.85
N SER A 380 0.65 24.03 -15.52
CA SER A 380 -0.17 23.17 -16.39
C SER A 380 -1.47 23.82 -16.82
N TYR A 381 -2.17 24.47 -15.89
CA TYR A 381 -3.43 25.17 -16.20
C TYR A 381 -3.25 26.28 -17.23
N LYS A 382 -2.19 27.08 -17.12
CA LYS A 382 -1.92 28.18 -18.02
C LYS A 382 -1.55 27.74 -19.43
N ILE A 383 -0.72 26.71 -19.53
CA ILE A 383 -0.29 26.16 -20.82
C ILE A 383 -1.45 25.44 -21.51
N ASN A 384 -2.16 24.58 -20.78
CA ASN A 384 -3.30 23.86 -21.34
C ASN A 384 -4.43 24.80 -21.77
N ASP A 385 -4.69 25.88 -21.01
CA ASP A 385 -5.64 26.91 -21.41
C ASP A 385 -5.25 27.60 -22.74
N LYS A 386 -3.97 27.97 -22.91
CA LYS A 386 -3.48 28.56 -24.15
C LYS A 386 -3.57 27.59 -25.34
N LEU A 387 -3.24 26.31 -25.12
CA LEU A 387 -3.31 25.29 -26.17
C LEU A 387 -4.76 24.99 -26.57
N ARG A 388 -5.66 24.86 -25.60
CA ARG A 388 -7.08 24.55 -25.81
C ARG A 388 -7.80 25.60 -26.62
N TYR A 389 -7.50 26.90 -26.36
CA TYR A 389 -8.19 28.02 -26.95
C TYR A 389 -7.35 28.78 -28.01
N ASP A 390 -6.29 28.12 -28.51
CA ASP A 390 -5.38 28.71 -29.53
C ASP A 390 -4.87 30.13 -29.18
N ARG A 391 -4.60 30.37 -27.88
CA ARG A 391 -4.12 31.67 -27.42
C ARG A 391 -2.63 31.90 -27.77
N PRO A 392 -2.18 33.14 -27.91
CA PRO A 392 -0.78 33.42 -28.24
C PRO A 392 0.20 32.83 -27.22
N LEU A 393 1.21 32.11 -27.72
CA LEU A 393 2.27 31.50 -26.91
C LEU A 393 3.47 32.43 -26.83
N THR A 394 3.96 32.70 -25.62
CA THR A 394 5.21 33.42 -25.38
C THR A 394 6.43 32.57 -25.76
N ALA A 395 7.61 33.15 -25.81
CA ALA A 395 8.86 32.42 -26.03
C ALA A 395 9.10 31.37 -24.94
N TYR A 396 8.73 31.68 -23.70
CA TYR A 396 8.79 30.73 -22.56
C TYR A 396 7.84 29.55 -22.76
N ASP A 397 6.57 29.80 -23.12
CA ASP A 397 5.59 28.73 -23.38
C ASP A 397 6.08 27.80 -24.51
N LYS A 398 6.61 28.35 -25.58
CA LYS A 398 7.12 27.55 -26.72
C LYS A 398 8.31 26.70 -26.33
N LYS A 399 9.24 27.21 -25.49
CA LYS A 399 10.36 26.43 -24.97
C LYS A 399 9.85 25.32 -24.08
N MET A 400 8.98 25.61 -23.12
CA MET A 400 8.42 24.67 -22.20
C MET A 400 7.65 23.54 -22.91
N ILE A 401 6.82 23.86 -23.90
CA ILE A 401 6.09 22.88 -24.72
C ILE A 401 7.09 21.95 -25.46
N LYS A 402 8.13 22.55 -26.08
CA LYS A 402 9.15 21.78 -26.79
C LYS A 402 9.87 20.79 -25.87
N ASP A 403 10.29 21.26 -24.70
CA ASP A 403 11.05 20.45 -23.74
C ASP A 403 10.15 19.38 -23.10
N LEU A 404 8.87 19.70 -22.83
CA LEU A 404 7.90 18.74 -22.32
C LEU A 404 7.55 17.67 -23.37
N ASP A 405 7.32 18.06 -24.64
CA ASP A 405 7.10 17.09 -25.73
C ASP A 405 8.30 16.15 -25.87
N SER A 406 9.53 16.68 -25.81
CA SER A 406 10.77 15.90 -25.87
C SER A 406 10.88 14.92 -24.71
N ALA A 407 10.57 15.38 -23.50
CA ALA A 407 10.54 14.55 -22.29
C ALA A 407 9.53 13.40 -22.43
N LEU A 408 8.31 13.71 -22.84
CA LEU A 408 7.25 12.72 -23.02
C LEU A 408 7.57 11.71 -24.14
N ASP A 409 8.27 12.13 -25.21
CA ASP A 409 8.70 11.20 -26.27
C ASP A 409 9.65 10.11 -25.75
N ARG A 410 10.47 10.44 -24.77
CA ARG A 410 11.41 9.50 -24.15
C ARG A 410 10.75 8.61 -23.10
N MET A 411 9.62 9.04 -22.50
CA MET A 411 8.98 8.29 -21.43
C MET A 411 8.29 7.03 -21.91
N ASN A 412 8.27 6.02 -21.02
CA ASN A 412 7.56 4.77 -21.27
C ASN A 412 6.05 5.02 -21.32
N ASN A 413 5.39 4.29 -22.20
CA ASN A 413 3.93 4.25 -22.23
C ASN A 413 3.41 3.53 -20.98
N TYR A 414 2.28 4.00 -20.48
CA TYR A 414 1.50 3.29 -19.48
C TYR A 414 0.45 2.43 -20.18
N ILE A 415 0.41 1.15 -19.86
CA ILE A 415 -0.59 0.20 -20.38
C ILE A 415 -1.54 -0.15 -19.25
N GLY A 416 -2.82 0.15 -19.40
CA GLY A 416 -3.85 -0.14 -18.41
C GLY A 416 -4.91 0.96 -18.28
N ASN A 417 -5.84 0.76 -17.38
CA ASN A 417 -6.95 1.69 -17.20
C ASN A 417 -6.51 2.96 -16.47
N VAL A 418 -6.97 4.09 -16.95
CA VAL A 418 -6.80 5.40 -16.32
C VAL A 418 -8.13 6.15 -16.28
N VAL A 419 -8.25 7.05 -15.33
CA VAL A 419 -9.42 7.92 -15.16
C VAL A 419 -9.01 9.38 -15.19
N ARG A 420 -9.70 10.18 -15.99
CA ARG A 420 -9.68 11.65 -15.92
C ARG A 420 -10.97 12.11 -15.25
N VAL A 421 -10.85 13.02 -14.30
CA VAL A 421 -11.99 13.57 -13.58
C VAL A 421 -12.11 15.06 -13.86
N LEU A 422 -13.34 15.54 -14.06
CA LEU A 422 -13.64 16.95 -14.31
C LEU A 422 -14.81 17.36 -13.43
N ASN A 423 -14.84 18.64 -13.06
CA ASN A 423 -16.00 19.26 -12.43
C ASN A 423 -16.44 20.45 -13.29
N ILE A 424 -17.56 20.33 -13.99
CA ILE A 424 -18.13 21.37 -14.83
C ILE A 424 -19.46 21.81 -14.19
N GLU A 425 -19.44 22.95 -13.51
CA GLU A 425 -20.63 23.49 -12.82
C GLU A 425 -21.50 24.37 -13.73
N ASP A 426 -20.90 25.00 -14.73
CA ASP A 426 -21.60 25.84 -15.69
C ASP A 426 -22.37 24.98 -16.69
N LYS A 427 -23.67 25.26 -16.83
CA LYS A 427 -24.58 24.46 -17.69
C LYS A 427 -24.25 24.57 -19.17
N ASP A 428 -23.86 25.74 -19.63
CA ASP A 428 -23.57 25.96 -21.08
C ASP A 428 -22.24 25.27 -21.43
N ALA A 429 -21.25 25.32 -20.53
CA ALA A 429 -20.01 24.57 -20.66
C ALA A 429 -20.25 23.04 -20.62
N MET A 430 -21.14 22.56 -19.75
CA MET A 430 -21.53 21.16 -19.69
C MET A 430 -22.22 20.71 -20.99
N ASN A 431 -23.18 21.46 -21.49
CA ASN A 431 -23.88 21.14 -22.73
C ASN A 431 -22.89 21.06 -23.90
N LYS A 432 -22.03 22.05 -24.04
CA LYS A 432 -20.98 22.05 -25.08
C LYS A 432 -20.05 20.84 -24.95
N PHE A 433 -19.61 20.53 -23.74
CA PHE A 433 -18.77 19.36 -23.46
C PHE A 433 -19.48 18.07 -23.91
N MET A 434 -20.75 17.90 -23.58
CA MET A 434 -21.54 16.73 -23.95
C MET A 434 -21.83 16.65 -25.45
N GLU A 435 -21.99 17.79 -26.15
CA GLU A 435 -22.10 17.84 -27.62
C GLU A 435 -20.83 17.33 -28.30
N GLU A 436 -19.66 17.70 -27.78
CA GLU A 436 -18.37 17.24 -28.30
C GLU A 436 -18.13 15.75 -28.02
N HIS A 437 -18.62 15.25 -26.86
CA HIS A 437 -18.38 13.89 -26.35
C HIS A 437 -19.54 12.91 -26.61
N GLN A 438 -20.24 13.01 -27.74
CA GLN A 438 -21.28 12.04 -28.09
C GLN A 438 -20.68 10.68 -28.49
N VAL A 439 -21.41 9.60 -28.22
CA VAL A 439 -21.00 8.24 -28.61
C VAL A 439 -20.73 8.16 -30.11
N GLY A 440 -19.57 7.66 -30.45
CA GLY A 440 -19.06 7.57 -31.83
C GLY A 440 -18.23 8.77 -32.28
N ASN A 441 -18.26 9.88 -31.55
CA ASN A 441 -17.42 11.03 -31.89
C ASN A 441 -15.94 10.77 -31.57
N THR A 442 -15.07 11.35 -32.40
CA THR A 442 -13.64 11.45 -32.10
C THR A 442 -13.34 12.79 -31.47
N VAL A 443 -12.86 12.78 -30.23
CA VAL A 443 -12.47 13.99 -29.49
C VAL A 443 -10.95 14.11 -29.53
N THR A 444 -10.44 15.27 -29.98
CA THR A 444 -9.02 15.56 -30.01
C THR A 444 -8.70 16.67 -29.01
N TYR A 445 -7.83 16.37 -28.04
CA TYR A 445 -7.38 17.33 -27.04
C TYR A 445 -6.14 18.06 -27.54
N LYS A 446 -6.28 19.36 -27.86
CA LYS A 446 -5.15 20.19 -28.30
C LYS A 446 -4.09 20.38 -27.23
N GLU A 447 -4.51 20.33 -25.97
CA GLU A 447 -3.67 20.40 -24.78
C GLU A 447 -3.16 19.02 -24.35
N TYR A 448 -2.31 18.99 -23.34
CA TYR A 448 -1.93 17.77 -22.65
C TYR A 448 -3.09 17.26 -21.79
N LEU A 449 -3.36 15.96 -21.87
CA LEU A 449 -4.45 15.35 -21.12
C LEU A 449 -3.88 14.59 -19.91
N SER A 450 -4.09 15.14 -18.71
CA SER A 450 -3.74 14.48 -17.44
C SER A 450 -4.81 13.48 -17.04
N SER A 451 -4.40 12.31 -16.60
CA SER A 451 -5.25 11.24 -16.07
C SER A 451 -4.52 10.51 -14.91
N SER A 452 -5.25 9.73 -14.12
CA SER A 452 -4.72 8.99 -12.99
C SER A 452 -5.01 7.49 -13.14
N ASN A 453 -4.11 6.62 -12.68
CA ASN A 453 -4.41 5.21 -12.54
C ASN A 453 -5.06 4.85 -11.19
N LYS A 454 -5.34 5.83 -10.35
CA LYS A 454 -6.02 5.62 -9.05
C LYS A 454 -7.53 5.68 -9.23
N GLU A 455 -8.22 4.58 -8.96
CA GLU A 455 -9.68 4.60 -8.78
C GLU A 455 -10.04 5.48 -7.58
N GLY A 456 -11.08 6.32 -7.75
CA GLY A 456 -11.54 7.23 -6.69
C GLY A 456 -10.73 8.52 -6.54
N TYR A 457 -9.87 8.86 -7.50
CA TYR A 457 -9.26 10.18 -7.56
C TYR A 457 -10.36 11.25 -7.68
N ASN A 458 -10.32 12.24 -6.80
CA ASN A 458 -11.25 13.36 -6.70
C ASN A 458 -12.75 12.95 -6.69
N PRO A 459 -13.29 12.41 -5.59
CA PRO A 459 -14.63 11.82 -5.52
C PRO A 459 -15.79 12.82 -5.72
N GLY A 460 -15.53 14.14 -5.66
CA GLY A 460 -16.54 15.20 -5.86
C GLY A 460 -16.77 15.61 -7.31
N SER A 461 -16.15 14.95 -8.29
CA SER A 461 -16.28 15.29 -9.71
C SER A 461 -17.61 14.83 -10.30
N ASN A 462 -18.20 15.66 -11.18
CA ASN A 462 -19.44 15.32 -11.89
C ASN A 462 -19.22 14.65 -13.26
N ILE A 463 -17.97 14.54 -13.74
CA ILE A 463 -17.61 13.80 -14.95
C ILE A 463 -16.40 12.91 -14.66
N LYS A 464 -16.48 11.66 -15.12
CA LYS A 464 -15.38 10.67 -15.07
C LYS A 464 -15.20 10.04 -16.43
N ILE A 465 -14.02 10.24 -17.02
CA ILE A 465 -13.63 9.68 -18.30
C ILE A 465 -12.67 8.52 -18.06
N TYR A 466 -13.07 7.32 -18.46
CA TYR A 466 -12.24 6.12 -18.39
C TYR A 466 -11.59 5.85 -19.75
N ILE A 467 -10.30 5.59 -19.74
CA ILE A 467 -9.51 5.30 -20.93
C ILE A 467 -8.68 4.04 -20.68
N ASN A 468 -8.71 3.08 -21.59
CA ASN A 468 -7.75 2.00 -21.62
C ASN A 468 -6.49 2.49 -22.34
N SER A 469 -5.49 2.89 -21.56
CA SER A 469 -4.29 3.57 -22.05
C SER A 469 -3.29 2.61 -22.69
N SER A 470 -2.76 3.01 -23.83
CA SER A 470 -1.63 2.38 -24.53
C SER A 470 -0.54 3.37 -24.92
N THR A 471 -0.89 4.67 -25.08
CA THR A 471 0.04 5.74 -25.50
C THR A 471 0.29 6.78 -24.42
N GLY A 472 -0.54 6.83 -23.37
CA GLY A 472 -0.33 7.73 -22.24
C GLY A 472 1.04 7.50 -21.58
N LYS A 473 1.72 8.59 -21.25
CA LYS A 473 3.08 8.55 -20.71
C LYS A 473 3.08 8.42 -19.19
N ASN A 474 3.84 7.47 -18.69
CA ASN A 474 3.97 7.24 -17.25
C ASN A 474 4.84 8.32 -16.61
N ILE A 475 4.22 9.27 -15.92
CA ILE A 475 4.92 10.32 -15.14
C ILE A 475 4.72 10.18 -13.63
N MET A 476 4.30 8.99 -13.17
CA MET A 476 4.01 8.72 -11.75
C MET A 476 5.19 8.97 -10.82
N ALA A 477 6.43 8.79 -11.30
CA ALA A 477 7.62 9.08 -10.51
C ALA A 477 7.79 10.57 -10.20
N TYR A 478 7.25 11.45 -11.06
CA TYR A 478 7.27 12.90 -10.89
C TYR A 478 6.06 13.41 -10.11
N ASN A 479 4.90 12.78 -10.27
CA ASN A 479 3.66 13.11 -9.55
C ASN A 479 3.04 11.87 -8.87
N PRO A 480 3.68 11.32 -7.82
CA PRO A 480 3.25 10.10 -7.16
C PRO A 480 1.93 10.25 -6.39
N ASP A 481 1.59 11.48 -5.97
CA ASP A 481 0.37 11.73 -5.21
C ASP A 481 -0.87 11.55 -6.09
N GLU A 482 -0.79 11.92 -7.36
CA GLU A 482 -1.85 11.73 -8.34
C GLU A 482 -1.70 10.44 -9.14
N SER A 483 -0.53 9.77 -9.09
CA SER A 483 -0.19 8.61 -9.94
C SER A 483 -0.49 8.89 -11.41
N GLU A 484 0.09 9.99 -11.89
CA GLU A 484 -0.30 10.62 -13.13
C GLU A 484 0.19 9.88 -14.37
N VAL A 485 -0.72 9.74 -15.33
CA VAL A 485 -0.47 9.33 -16.71
C VAL A 485 -0.84 10.50 -17.61
N LEU A 486 0.14 11.00 -18.38
CA LEU A 486 0.00 12.20 -19.19
C LEU A 486 0.00 11.86 -20.68
N TYR A 487 -1.08 12.22 -21.37
CA TYR A 487 -1.12 12.12 -22.82
C TYR A 487 -0.54 13.36 -23.47
N LYS A 488 0.13 13.15 -24.59
CA LYS A 488 0.67 14.25 -25.39
C LYS A 488 -0.46 15.11 -25.96
N ARG A 489 -0.15 16.34 -26.23
CA ARG A 489 -1.06 17.24 -26.94
C ARG A 489 -1.44 16.67 -28.31
N ASN A 490 -2.64 17.00 -28.77
CA ASN A 490 -3.28 16.45 -29.97
C ASN A 490 -3.60 14.94 -29.91
N SER A 491 -3.64 14.35 -28.72
CA SER A 491 -4.14 12.99 -28.55
C SER A 491 -5.64 12.91 -28.85
N SER A 492 -6.05 11.90 -29.59
CA SER A 492 -7.45 11.72 -30.03
C SER A 492 -8.02 10.44 -29.46
N PHE A 493 -9.31 10.50 -29.12
CA PHE A 493 -10.05 9.40 -28.50
C PHE A 493 -11.43 9.26 -29.11
N VAL A 494 -11.91 8.05 -29.27
CA VAL A 494 -13.27 7.74 -29.70
C VAL A 494 -14.14 7.49 -28.48
N VAL A 495 -15.25 8.19 -28.35
CA VAL A 495 -16.25 7.96 -27.30
C VAL A 495 -17.01 6.69 -27.61
N LYS A 496 -16.97 5.72 -26.70
CA LYS A 496 -17.61 4.40 -26.86
C LYS A 496 -18.93 4.29 -26.12
N GLU A 497 -18.98 4.84 -24.92
CA GLU A 497 -20.15 4.72 -24.05
C GLU A 497 -20.26 5.92 -23.12
N ILE A 498 -21.49 6.30 -22.80
CA ILE A 498 -21.81 7.32 -21.79
C ILE A 498 -22.89 6.77 -20.89
N ILE A 499 -22.67 6.83 -19.57
CA ILE A 499 -23.62 6.42 -18.54
C ILE A 499 -23.79 7.58 -17.56
N GLU A 500 -25.04 7.91 -17.25
CA GLU A 500 -25.35 8.85 -16.17
C GLU A 500 -25.89 8.08 -14.97
N GLN A 501 -25.24 8.23 -13.83
CA GLN A 501 -25.62 7.58 -12.58
C GLN A 501 -25.34 8.51 -11.39
N ASP A 502 -26.31 8.68 -10.51
CA ASP A 502 -26.21 9.46 -9.26
C ASP A 502 -25.65 10.89 -9.45
N GLY A 503 -26.00 11.53 -10.58
CA GLY A 503 -25.54 12.89 -10.91
C GLY A 503 -24.10 12.96 -11.41
N VAL A 504 -23.47 11.83 -11.71
CA VAL A 504 -22.14 11.73 -12.31
C VAL A 504 -22.28 11.17 -13.72
N THR A 505 -21.61 11.80 -14.68
CA THR A 505 -21.49 11.32 -16.05
C THR A 505 -20.21 10.50 -16.21
N TYR A 506 -20.34 9.25 -16.57
CA TYR A 506 -19.27 8.31 -16.87
C TYR A 506 -19.10 8.20 -18.38
N ILE A 507 -17.91 8.42 -18.89
CA ILE A 507 -17.59 8.36 -20.32
C ILE A 507 -16.49 7.33 -20.53
N LEU A 508 -16.72 6.33 -21.36
CA LEU A 508 -15.70 5.38 -21.80
C LEU A 508 -15.13 5.84 -23.14
N MET A 509 -13.82 5.99 -23.21
CA MET A 509 -13.10 6.35 -24.43
C MET A 509 -12.04 5.33 -24.78
N GLU A 510 -11.79 5.17 -26.07
CA GLU A 510 -10.64 4.42 -26.61
C GLU A 510 -9.71 5.34 -27.37
N GLU A 511 -8.40 5.10 -27.27
CA GLU A 511 -7.40 5.85 -28.05
C GLU A 511 -7.61 5.62 -29.55
N ASN A 512 -7.62 6.72 -30.31
CA ASN A 512 -7.66 6.66 -31.76
C ASN A 512 -6.21 6.66 -32.29
N ASN A 513 -5.65 5.47 -32.43
CA ASN A 513 -4.32 5.23 -32.99
C ASN A 513 -4.40 5.21 -34.53
N GLY A 514 -4.87 6.30 -35.14
CA GLY A 514 -5.03 6.45 -36.57
C GLY A 514 -3.76 6.33 -37.41
#